data_29650bfd45030fb83b62a921b90f0c53
#
_entry.id   29650bfd45030fb83b62a921b90f0c53
#
_cell.length_a   1.000
_cell.length_b   1.000
_cell.length_c   1.000
_cell.angle_alpha   90.00
_cell.angle_beta   90.00
_cell.angle_gamma   90.00
#
_symmetry.space_group_name_H-M   'P 1'
#
loop_
_entity.id
_entity.type
_entity.pdbx_description
1 polymer ?
#
loop_
_entity_poly.entity_id
_entity_poly.type
_entity_poly.pdbx_seq_one_letter_code
_entity_poly.pdbx_strand_id
1 'polypeptide(L)'
;MSKYKRLITELLTDSCEHMTAEEIFFKLRETQPGVALATVYNNLHALCLERSIRKISVSGEPDRYDKTSRPHAHLICEKCKKITDIEMKEFTELLEKKIGQSIDFYELNVYYNCKDCPSDAI
;
A
#
# COMPACT_ATOMS: atom_id res chain seq x y z
N MET A 1 -0.51 19.29 -9.30
CA MET A 1 -0.22 18.42 -8.15
C MET A 1 0.75 19.10 -7.20
N SER A 2 0.50 19.05 -5.92
CA SER A 2 1.37 19.69 -4.95
C SER A 2 2.73 19.00 -4.89
N LYS A 3 3.70 19.72 -4.39
CA LYS A 3 5.07 19.23 -4.25
C LYS A 3 5.13 17.92 -3.43
N TYR A 4 4.44 17.88 -2.29
CA TYR A 4 4.51 16.72 -1.42
C TYR A 4 3.75 15.52 -1.97
N LYS A 5 2.63 15.73 -2.65
CA LYS A 5 1.93 14.64 -3.34
C LYS A 5 2.84 13.98 -4.37
N ARG A 6 3.54 14.79 -5.15
CA ARG A 6 4.46 14.28 -6.17
C ARG A 6 5.60 13.49 -5.54
N LEU A 7 6.23 14.06 -4.50
CA LEU A 7 7.35 13.40 -3.84
C LEU A 7 6.95 12.08 -3.17
N ILE A 8 5.80 12.05 -2.53
CA ILE A 8 5.29 10.83 -1.91
C ILE A 8 5.00 9.77 -2.97
N THR A 9 4.37 10.17 -4.06
CA THR A 9 4.06 9.26 -5.16
C THR A 9 5.34 8.67 -5.74
N GLU A 10 6.38 9.49 -5.92
CA GLU A 10 7.68 9.02 -6.41
C GLU A 10 8.32 8.01 -5.45
N LEU A 11 8.28 8.28 -4.16
CA LEU A 11 8.81 7.34 -3.17
C LEU A 11 8.12 5.99 -3.24
N LEU A 12 6.79 6.00 -3.32
CA LEU A 12 6.03 4.76 -3.38
C LEU A 12 6.24 4.01 -4.70
N THR A 13 6.46 4.74 -5.79
CA THR A 13 6.73 4.14 -7.08
C THR A 13 8.08 3.43 -7.09
N ASP A 14 9.09 4.06 -6.48
CA ASP A 14 10.46 3.55 -6.49
C ASP A 14 10.71 2.49 -5.43
N SER A 15 9.85 2.42 -4.42
CA SER A 15 10.02 1.48 -3.32
C SER A 15 9.49 0.10 -3.72
N CYS A 16 10.24 -0.93 -3.36
CA CYS A 16 9.77 -2.32 -3.50
C CYS A 16 8.95 -2.75 -2.30
N GLU A 17 8.88 -1.91 -1.27
CA GLU A 17 8.20 -2.22 -0.02
C GLU A 17 7.00 -1.31 0.17
N HIS A 18 6.01 -1.82 0.91
CA HIS A 18 4.87 -1.02 1.33
C HIS A 18 5.30 -0.19 2.53
N MET A 19 5.23 1.13 2.42
CA MET A 19 5.75 2.04 3.43
C MET A 19 4.67 2.55 4.37
N THR A 20 5.03 2.66 5.66
CA THR A 20 4.18 3.35 6.62
C THR A 20 4.33 4.87 6.45
N ALA A 21 3.41 5.63 7.04
CA ALA A 21 3.51 7.10 6.99
C ALA A 21 4.80 7.60 7.63
N GLU A 22 5.24 6.97 8.71
CA GLU A 22 6.48 7.36 9.37
C GLU A 22 7.71 7.07 8.51
N GLU A 23 7.70 5.92 7.83
CA GLU A 23 8.81 5.58 6.92
C GLU A 23 8.89 6.59 5.77
N ILE A 24 7.73 6.97 5.22
CA ILE A 24 7.65 7.99 4.18
C ILE A 24 8.18 9.32 4.72
N PHE A 25 7.78 9.68 5.92
CA PHE A 25 8.21 10.90 6.57
C PHE A 25 9.74 10.95 6.72
N PHE A 26 10.34 9.87 7.22
CA PHE A 26 11.79 9.81 7.38
C PHE A 26 12.54 9.91 6.05
N LYS A 27 12.00 9.31 5.01
CA LYS A 27 12.58 9.44 3.67
C LYS A 27 12.48 10.85 3.13
N LEU A 28 11.32 11.48 3.28
CA LEU A 28 11.13 12.85 2.82
C LEU A 28 12.04 13.84 3.54
N ARG A 29 12.30 13.63 4.81
CA ARG A 29 13.16 14.51 5.59
C ARG A 29 14.57 14.60 5.03
N GLU A 30 15.03 13.59 4.32
CA GLU A 30 16.37 13.59 3.73
C GLU A 30 16.54 14.72 2.73
N THR A 31 15.50 15.07 1.99
CA THR A 31 15.54 16.15 1.01
C THR A 31 14.65 17.34 1.39
N GLN A 32 13.74 17.15 2.33
CA GLN A 32 12.80 18.18 2.76
C GLN A 32 12.83 18.29 4.29
N PRO A 33 13.91 18.83 4.87
CA PRO A 33 14.09 18.81 6.33
C PRO A 33 12.99 19.50 7.11
N GLY A 34 12.26 20.41 6.48
CA GLY A 34 11.17 21.14 7.15
C GLY A 34 9.82 20.47 7.10
N VAL A 35 9.71 19.26 6.50
CA VAL A 35 8.41 18.61 6.38
C VAL A 35 7.91 18.15 7.74
N ALA A 36 6.61 18.33 7.99
CA ALA A 36 5.98 17.85 9.22
C ALA A 36 5.27 16.54 8.96
N LEU A 37 5.19 15.71 10.00
CA LEU A 37 4.49 14.42 9.89
C LEU A 37 3.02 14.63 9.50
N ALA A 38 2.37 15.67 10.05
CA ALA A 38 0.99 15.98 9.69
C ALA A 38 0.84 16.26 8.19
N THR A 39 1.83 16.91 7.58
CA THR A 39 1.82 17.18 6.14
C THR A 39 1.83 15.87 5.36
N VAL A 40 2.61 14.90 5.81
CA VAL A 40 2.66 13.58 5.17
C VAL A 40 1.30 12.90 5.25
N TYR A 41 0.70 12.86 6.43
CA TYR A 41 -0.62 12.25 6.61
C TYR A 41 -1.69 12.92 5.76
N ASN A 42 -1.70 14.25 5.73
CA ASN A 42 -2.69 15.00 4.95
C ASN A 42 -2.57 14.69 3.46
N ASN A 43 -1.35 14.60 2.95
CA ASN A 43 -1.13 14.28 1.55
C ASN A 43 -1.45 12.83 1.22
N LEU A 44 -1.12 11.91 2.12
CA LEU A 44 -1.48 10.50 1.96
C LEU A 44 -3.00 10.32 1.90
N HIS A 45 -3.71 11.01 2.80
CA HIS A 45 -5.17 10.96 2.80
C HIS A 45 -5.76 11.45 1.47
N ALA A 46 -5.27 12.58 0.98
CA ALA A 46 -5.73 13.15 -0.29
C ALA A 46 -5.44 12.20 -1.45
N LEU A 47 -4.23 11.61 -1.49
CA LEU A 47 -3.87 10.68 -2.55
C LEU A 47 -4.73 9.41 -2.52
N CYS A 48 -5.11 8.94 -1.34
CA CYS A 48 -6.01 7.81 -1.20
C CYS A 48 -7.41 8.15 -1.71
N LEU A 49 -7.92 9.33 -1.40
CA LEU A 49 -9.21 9.78 -1.90
C LEU A 49 -9.23 9.89 -3.42
N GLU A 50 -8.11 10.32 -4.00
CA GLU A 50 -7.96 10.39 -5.46
C GLU A 50 -7.72 9.03 -6.10
N ARG A 51 -7.54 7.99 -5.29
CA ARG A 51 -7.21 6.64 -5.75
C ARG A 51 -5.87 6.56 -6.50
N SER A 52 -4.98 7.51 -6.22
CA SER A 52 -3.62 7.50 -6.78
C SER A 52 -2.72 6.52 -6.04
N ILE A 53 -3.01 6.30 -4.78
CA ILE A 53 -2.32 5.32 -3.95
C ILE A 53 -3.35 4.53 -3.16
N ARG A 54 -2.89 3.49 -2.51
CA ARG A 54 -3.75 2.59 -1.75
C ARG A 54 -3.24 2.45 -0.32
N LYS A 55 -4.15 2.44 0.64
CA LYS A 55 -3.83 2.19 2.04
C LYS A 55 -4.13 0.72 2.36
N ILE A 56 -3.19 0.06 3.01
CA ILE A 56 -3.31 -1.33 3.43
C ILE A 56 -3.34 -1.35 4.95
N SER A 57 -4.45 -1.79 5.52
CA SER A 57 -4.63 -1.85 6.96
C SER A 57 -4.57 -3.30 7.43
N VAL A 58 -3.66 -3.59 8.33
CA VAL A 58 -3.51 -4.91 8.93
C VAL A 58 -3.69 -4.77 10.42
N SER A 59 -4.55 -5.60 11.00
CA SER A 59 -4.84 -5.53 12.43
C SER A 59 -3.58 -5.62 13.28
N GLY A 60 -3.42 -4.69 14.21
CA GLY A 60 -2.27 -4.65 15.10
C GLY A 60 -1.01 -4.04 14.51
N GLU A 61 -1.07 -3.53 13.29
CA GLU A 61 0.08 -2.94 12.59
C GLU A 61 -0.26 -1.54 12.08
N PRO A 62 0.73 -0.66 11.94
CA PRO A 62 0.48 0.64 11.30
C PRO A 62 0.06 0.45 9.86
N ASP A 63 -0.75 1.37 9.35
CA ASP A 63 -1.17 1.35 7.96
C ASP A 63 0.04 1.51 7.05
N ARG A 64 0.00 0.81 5.93
CA ARG A 64 1.03 0.91 4.89
C ARG A 64 0.39 1.43 3.62
N TYR A 65 1.22 1.97 2.75
CA TYR A 65 0.75 2.59 1.51
C TYR A 65 1.55 2.05 0.33
N ASP A 66 0.89 1.90 -0.80
CA ASP A 66 1.59 1.59 -2.04
C ASP A 66 0.93 2.33 -3.19
N LYS A 67 1.67 2.43 -4.29
CA LYS A 67 1.13 2.97 -5.52
C LYS A 67 0.63 1.82 -6.37
N THR A 68 -0.64 1.87 -6.72
CA THR A 68 -1.21 0.85 -7.58
C THR A 68 -2.04 1.50 -8.67
N SER A 69 -1.91 0.97 -9.88
CA SER A 69 -2.70 1.44 -11.01
C SER A 69 -3.74 0.41 -11.43
N ARG A 70 -3.74 -0.76 -10.83
CA ARG A 70 -4.70 -1.81 -11.17
C ARG A 70 -5.00 -2.67 -9.95
N PRO A 71 -6.15 -3.37 -9.99
CA PRO A 71 -6.54 -4.24 -8.88
C PRO A 71 -5.51 -5.35 -8.66
N HIS A 72 -5.16 -5.60 -7.43
CA HIS A 72 -4.34 -6.74 -7.06
C HIS A 72 -4.61 -7.11 -5.60
N ALA A 73 -4.21 -8.30 -5.22
CA ALA A 73 -4.39 -8.79 -3.86
C ALA A 73 -3.09 -8.63 -3.08
N HIS A 74 -3.22 -8.53 -1.77
CA HIS A 74 -2.08 -8.55 -0.86
C HIS A 74 -2.11 -9.84 -0.06
N LEU A 75 -0.98 -10.53 -0.01
CA LEU A 75 -0.77 -11.66 0.89
C LEU A 75 -0.11 -11.14 2.14
N ILE A 76 -0.68 -11.46 3.28
CA ILE A 76 -0.18 -10.97 4.56
C ILE A 76 0.14 -12.15 5.46
N CYS A 77 1.40 -12.27 5.87
CA CYS A 77 1.76 -13.29 6.83
C CYS A 77 1.30 -12.88 8.22
N GLU A 78 0.52 -13.72 8.88
CA GLU A 78 0.01 -13.40 10.20
C GLU A 78 1.10 -13.32 11.26
N LYS A 79 2.19 -14.05 11.07
CA LYS A 79 3.29 -14.05 12.02
C LYS A 79 4.28 -12.91 11.83
N CYS A 80 4.88 -12.80 10.67
CA CYS A 80 5.93 -11.81 10.42
C CYS A 80 5.43 -10.53 9.80
N LYS A 81 4.14 -10.47 9.43
CA LYS A 81 3.49 -9.29 8.86
C LYS A 81 4.04 -8.85 7.50
N LYS A 82 4.78 -9.73 6.85
CA LYS A 82 5.25 -9.47 5.50
C LYS A 82 4.07 -9.33 4.55
N ILE A 83 4.11 -8.31 3.69
CA ILE A 83 3.07 -8.06 2.70
C ILE A 83 3.67 -8.30 1.31
N THR A 84 2.99 -9.10 0.51
CA THR A 84 3.40 -9.41 -0.86
C THR A 84 2.23 -9.16 -1.80
N ASP A 85 2.50 -8.52 -2.94
CA ASP A 85 1.49 -8.27 -3.94
C ASP A 85 1.30 -9.47 -4.86
N ILE A 86 0.05 -9.73 -5.23
CA ILE A 86 -0.29 -10.76 -6.21
C ILE A 86 -1.21 -10.15 -7.25
N GLU A 87 -0.88 -10.30 -8.52
CA GLU A 87 -1.78 -9.93 -9.60
C GLU A 87 -2.91 -10.95 -9.68
N MET A 88 -4.15 -10.44 -9.75
CA MET A 88 -5.35 -11.28 -9.75
C MET A 88 -6.20 -11.01 -10.98
N LYS A 89 -5.58 -11.14 -12.16
CA LYS A 89 -6.28 -10.84 -13.41
C LYS A 89 -7.51 -11.72 -13.61
N GLU A 90 -7.35 -13.02 -13.40
CA GLU A 90 -8.46 -13.96 -13.57
C GLU A 90 -9.59 -13.69 -12.58
N PHE A 91 -9.24 -13.33 -11.36
CA PHE A 91 -10.22 -13.01 -10.33
C PHE A 91 -10.99 -11.73 -10.71
N THR A 92 -10.28 -10.73 -11.21
CA THR A 92 -10.90 -9.48 -11.66
C THR A 92 -11.89 -9.76 -12.77
N GLU A 93 -11.49 -10.57 -13.75
CA GLU A 93 -12.36 -10.94 -14.87
C GLU A 93 -13.60 -11.70 -14.41
N LEU A 94 -13.43 -12.59 -13.43
CA LEU A 94 -14.54 -13.33 -12.86
C LEU A 94 -15.54 -12.40 -12.19
N LEU A 95 -15.04 -11.44 -11.40
CA LEU A 95 -15.92 -10.48 -10.73
C LEU A 95 -16.65 -9.60 -11.73
N GLU A 96 -15.95 -9.11 -12.75
CA GLU A 96 -16.55 -8.26 -13.78
C GLU A 96 -17.65 -9.00 -14.52
N LYS A 97 -17.41 -10.27 -14.81
CA LYS A 97 -18.41 -11.09 -15.47
C LYS A 97 -19.66 -11.27 -14.60
N LYS A 98 -19.45 -11.47 -13.30
CA LYS A 98 -20.57 -11.67 -12.38
C LYS A 98 -21.43 -10.42 -12.20
N ILE A 99 -20.80 -9.24 -12.16
CA ILE A 99 -21.56 -7.99 -11.98
C ILE A 99 -21.99 -7.36 -13.29
N GLY A 100 -21.43 -7.79 -14.42
CA GLY A 100 -21.82 -7.32 -15.74
C GLY A 100 -21.24 -5.96 -16.13
N GLN A 101 -20.15 -5.53 -15.49
CA GLN A 101 -19.50 -4.27 -15.82
C GLN A 101 -18.06 -4.26 -15.33
N SER A 102 -17.31 -3.25 -15.77
CA SER A 102 -15.91 -3.09 -15.35
C SER A 102 -15.81 -2.66 -13.90
N ILE A 103 -14.75 -3.10 -13.25
CA ILE A 103 -14.44 -2.75 -11.86
C ILE A 103 -13.37 -1.69 -11.85
N ASP A 104 -13.58 -0.63 -11.08
CA ASP A 104 -12.58 0.42 -10.92
C ASP A 104 -11.40 -0.06 -10.08
N PHE A 105 -11.69 -0.63 -8.91
CA PHE A 105 -10.65 -1.24 -8.09
C PHE A 105 -11.33 -2.08 -7.00
N TYR A 106 -10.51 -2.88 -6.31
CA TYR A 106 -10.94 -3.59 -5.12
C TYR A 106 -9.76 -3.74 -4.17
N GLU A 107 -10.08 -4.08 -2.93
CA GLU A 107 -9.08 -4.41 -1.93
C GLU A 107 -9.31 -5.85 -1.51
N LEU A 108 -8.24 -6.65 -1.56
CA LEU A 108 -8.32 -8.05 -1.16
C LEU A 108 -7.06 -8.39 -0.36
N ASN A 109 -7.26 -8.71 0.90
CA ASN A 109 -6.18 -9.13 1.78
C ASN A 109 -6.35 -10.61 2.10
N VAL A 110 -5.32 -11.37 1.82
CA VAL A 110 -5.31 -12.80 2.10
C VAL A 110 -4.28 -13.08 3.20
N TYR A 111 -4.72 -13.72 4.26
CA TYR A 111 -3.89 -13.99 5.43
C TYR A 111 -3.43 -15.44 5.43
N TYR A 112 -2.16 -15.62 5.71
CA TYR A 112 -1.57 -16.96 5.71
C TYR A 112 -0.33 -16.98 6.59
N ASN A 113 0.32 -18.09 6.73
CA ASN A 113 1.59 -18.22 7.44
C ASN A 113 2.66 -18.59 6.42
N CYS A 114 3.61 -17.70 6.17
CA CYS A 114 4.63 -17.93 5.16
C CYS A 114 5.62 -19.00 5.64
N LYS A 115 6.20 -19.72 4.68
CA LYS A 115 7.16 -20.80 4.99
C LYS A 115 8.48 -20.25 5.52
N ASP A 116 8.84 -19.07 5.07
CA ASP A 116 10.14 -18.46 5.39
C ASP A 116 10.02 -17.40 6.48
N CYS A 117 9.04 -17.56 7.34
CA CYS A 117 8.74 -16.57 8.36
C CYS A 117 9.88 -16.49 9.38
N PRO A 118 10.61 -15.35 9.48
CA PRO A 118 11.74 -15.27 10.39
C PRO A 118 11.35 -15.34 11.86
N SER A 119 10.11 -15.05 12.19
CA SER A 119 9.65 -15.10 13.58
C SER A 119 9.56 -16.51 14.14
N ASP A 120 9.69 -17.52 13.31
CA ASP A 120 9.68 -18.91 13.78
C ASP A 120 10.91 -19.26 14.59
N ALA A 121 11.89 -18.40 14.59
CA ALA A 121 13.10 -18.60 15.37
C ALA A 121 12.90 -18.45 16.88
N ILE A 122 11.73 -18.09 17.30
CA ILE A 122 11.44 -17.89 18.71
C ILE A 122 11.14 -19.18 19.42
#